data_24d2528fcd76805a1e00187967851758
#
_entry.id   24d2528fcd76805a1e00187967851758
#
_cell.length_a   1.000
_cell.length_b   1.000
_cell.length_c   1.000
_cell.angle_alpha   90.00
_cell.angle_beta   90.00
_cell.angle_gamma   90.00
#
_symmetry.space_group_name_H-M   'P 1'
#
loop_
_entity.id
_entity.type
_entity.pdbx_description
1 polymer ?
#
loop_
_entity_poly.entity_id
_entity_poly.type
_entity_poly.pdbx_seq_one_letter_code
_entity_poly.pdbx_strand_id
1 'polypeptide(L)' 'MIDIYDGYPWTEMDLEDLTAALRYGDTIEDAAQHLCRSGTVDEVRRKAEELGLSYKTKAG' A
#
# COMPACT_ATOMS: atom_id res chain seq x y z
N MET A 1 -10.74 10.01 3.19
CA MET A 1 -11.70 8.91 3.45
C MET A 1 -11.01 7.86 4.29
N ILE A 2 -11.70 7.35 5.30
CA ILE A 2 -11.14 6.33 6.18
C ILE A 2 -11.61 4.96 5.70
N ASP A 3 -10.66 4.08 5.51
CA ASP A 3 -10.96 2.72 5.10
C ASP A 3 -10.89 1.78 6.32
N ILE A 4 -11.46 0.57 6.19
CA ILE A 4 -11.62 -0.30 7.35
C ILE A 4 -10.30 -0.77 7.96
N TYR A 5 -9.24 -0.79 7.18
CA TYR A 5 -7.93 -1.22 7.68
C TYR A 5 -6.96 -0.08 7.95
N ASP A 6 -7.43 1.17 7.88
CA ASP A 6 -6.59 2.30 8.22
C ASP A 6 -6.09 2.17 9.66
N GLY A 7 -4.76 2.23 9.82
CA GLY A 7 -4.15 2.16 11.15
C GLY A 7 -4.08 0.77 11.76
N TYR A 8 -4.59 -0.25 11.08
CA TYR A 8 -4.50 -1.61 11.59
C TYR A 8 -3.08 -2.15 11.43
N PRO A 9 -2.66 -3.07 12.31
CA PRO A 9 -1.34 -3.70 12.16
C PRO A 9 -1.22 -4.43 10.83
N TRP A 10 -0.02 -4.42 10.26
CA TRP A 10 0.24 -5.11 9.00
C TRP A 10 0.42 -6.60 9.26
N THR A 11 -0.33 -7.42 8.53
CA THR A 11 -0.21 -8.88 8.59
C THR A 11 0.61 -9.36 7.40
N GLU A 12 1.00 -10.65 7.43
CA GLU A 12 1.70 -11.23 6.30
C GLU A 12 0.88 -11.11 5.01
N MET A 13 -0.43 -11.29 5.13
CA MET A 13 -1.32 -11.19 3.97
C MET A 13 -1.28 -9.77 3.40
N ASP A 14 -1.28 -8.77 4.26
CA ASP A 14 -1.18 -7.39 3.83
C ASP A 14 0.13 -7.14 3.07
N LEU A 15 1.23 -7.68 3.58
CA LEU A 15 2.53 -7.50 2.96
C LEU A 15 2.59 -8.19 1.60
N GLU A 16 2.01 -9.38 1.50
CA GLU A 16 1.95 -10.10 0.23
C GLU A 16 1.10 -9.34 -0.78
N ASP A 17 -0.04 -8.83 -0.35
CA ASP A 17 -0.93 -8.07 -1.22
C ASP A 17 -0.26 -6.80 -1.71
N LEU A 18 0.44 -6.09 -0.83
CA LEU A 18 1.18 -4.90 -1.22
C LEU A 18 2.25 -5.24 -2.24
N THR A 19 3.02 -6.28 -1.97
CA THR A 19 4.10 -6.69 -2.88
C THR A 19 3.52 -7.05 -4.25
N ALA A 20 2.45 -7.81 -4.28
CA ALA A 20 1.83 -8.22 -5.53
C ALA A 20 1.30 -7.01 -6.30
N ALA A 21 0.63 -6.09 -5.61
CA ALA A 21 0.08 -4.90 -6.26
C ALA A 21 1.17 -4.06 -6.91
N LEU A 22 2.26 -3.83 -6.19
CA LEU A 22 3.35 -3.00 -6.73
C LEU A 22 4.10 -3.71 -7.85
N ARG A 23 4.25 -5.00 -7.76
CA ARG A 23 4.88 -5.78 -8.84
C ARG A 23 4.01 -5.78 -10.09
N TYR A 24 2.72 -5.75 -9.91
CA TYR A 24 1.77 -5.70 -11.02
C TYR A 24 1.82 -4.34 -11.73
N GLY A 25 2.34 -3.32 -11.07
CA GLY A 25 2.47 -2.00 -11.65
C GLY A 25 1.52 -0.97 -11.09
N ASP A 26 0.85 -1.28 -9.99
CA ASP A 26 -0.05 -0.33 -9.35
C ASP A 26 0.72 0.82 -8.71
N THR A 27 0.06 1.96 -8.61
CA THR A 27 0.60 3.07 -7.83
C THR A 27 0.41 2.77 -6.34
N ILE A 28 1.08 3.57 -5.50
CA ILE A 28 0.89 3.44 -4.05
C ILE A 28 -0.57 3.67 -3.68
N GLU A 29 -1.21 4.64 -4.32
CA GLU A 29 -2.62 4.95 -4.05
C GLU A 29 -3.52 3.76 -4.42
N ASP A 30 -3.26 3.14 -5.56
CA ASP A 30 -4.03 1.97 -5.98
C ASP A 30 -3.81 0.79 -5.03
N ALA A 31 -2.57 0.58 -4.61
CA ALA A 31 -2.26 -0.48 -3.66
C ALA A 31 -2.96 -0.23 -2.33
N ALA A 32 -2.99 1.02 -1.88
CA ALA A 32 -3.69 1.36 -0.64
C ALA A 32 -5.18 1.03 -0.72
N GLN A 33 -5.79 1.27 -1.88
CA GLN A 33 -7.20 0.94 -2.08
C GLN A 33 -7.41 -0.57 -2.00
N HIS A 34 -6.54 -1.34 -2.62
CA HIS A 34 -6.63 -2.80 -2.58
C HIS A 34 -6.51 -3.34 -1.16
N LEU A 35 -5.69 -2.68 -0.35
CA LEU A 35 -5.47 -3.09 1.03
C LEU A 35 -6.52 -2.54 1.99
N CYS A 36 -7.48 -1.77 1.47
CA CYS A 36 -8.46 -1.06 2.30
C CYS A 36 -7.78 -0.13 3.29
N ARG A 37 -6.75 0.56 2.83
CA ARG A 37 -5.97 1.51 3.64
C ARG A 37 -5.86 2.87 2.94
N SER A 38 -6.89 3.26 2.20
CA SER A 38 -6.82 4.50 1.42
C SER A 38 -6.70 5.75 2.28
N GLY A 39 -7.03 5.67 3.57
CA GLY A 39 -6.87 6.78 4.50
C GLY A 39 -5.48 6.89 5.09
N THR A 40 -4.62 5.90 4.88
CA THR A 40 -3.25 5.89 5.40
C THR A 40 -2.24 5.56 4.32
N VAL A 41 -2.33 6.28 3.20
CA VAL A 41 -1.44 6.06 2.05
C VAL A 41 0.02 6.24 2.44
N ASP A 42 0.31 7.17 3.36
CA ASP A 42 1.68 7.39 3.80
C ASP A 42 2.27 6.15 4.48
N GLU A 43 1.45 5.43 5.24
CA GLU A 43 1.90 4.17 5.86
C GLU A 43 2.19 3.13 4.80
N VAL A 44 1.33 3.04 3.78
CA VAL A 44 1.52 2.08 2.69
C VAL A 44 2.84 2.36 1.98
N ARG A 45 3.11 3.63 1.68
CA ARG A 45 4.36 4.01 1.03
C ARG A 45 5.57 3.66 1.90
N ARG A 46 5.49 3.97 3.20
CA ARG A 46 6.58 3.67 4.11
C ARG A 46 6.83 2.17 4.20
N LYS A 47 5.77 1.39 4.22
CA LYS A 47 5.91 -0.06 4.26
C LYS A 47 6.57 -0.59 2.99
N ALA A 48 6.21 -0.04 1.83
CA ALA A 48 6.85 -0.42 0.58
C ALA A 48 8.34 -0.11 0.62
N GLU A 49 8.72 1.03 1.17
CA GLU A 49 10.13 1.39 1.30
C GLU A 49 10.87 0.44 2.24
N GLU A 50 10.23 0.07 3.36
CA GLU A 50 10.83 -0.89 4.28
C GLU A 50 11.09 -2.23 3.62
N LEU A 51 10.20 -2.65 2.73
CA LEU A 51 10.33 -3.93 2.03
C LEU A 51 11.25 -3.83 0.82
N GLY A 52 11.74 -2.64 0.51
CA GLY A 52 12.61 -2.45 -0.65
C GLY A 52 11.89 -2.57 -1.98
N LEU A 53 10.59 -2.32 -2.00
CA LEU A 53 9.79 -2.44 -3.21
C LEU A 53 9.84 -1.15 -4.01
N SER A 54 9.94 -1.29 -5.33
CA SER A 54 9.80 -0.16 -6.25
C SER A 54 8.32 0.15 -6.41
N TYR A 55 7.97 1.43 -6.47
CA TYR A 55 6.58 1.82 -6.63
C TYR A 55 6.48 3.10 -7.44
N LYS A 56 5.29 3.32 -7.98
CA LYS A 56 4.96 4.54 -8.70
C LYS A 56 3.99 5.36 -7.87
N THR A 57 4.00 6.67 -8.08
CA THR A 57 3.02 7.56 -7.44
C THR A 57 2.18 8.21 -8.51
N LYS A 58 0.98 8.64 -8.12
CA LYS A 58 0.09 9.34 -9.05
C LYS A 58 0.47 10.79 -9.23
N ALA A 59 1.36 11.30 -8.44
CA ALA A 59 1.78 12.68 -8.53
C ALA A 59 2.35 12.94 -9.93
N GLY A 60 1.65 13.71 -10.67
CA GLY A 60 2.03 14.08 -12.02
C GLY A 60 3.14 15.08 -12.04
#